data_1c429493ac2ec78e332ffb916a669ee1
#
_entry.id   1c429493ac2ec78e332ffb916a669ee1
#
_cell.length_a   1.000
_cell.length_b   1.000
_cell.length_c   1.000
_cell.angle_alpha   90.00
_cell.angle_beta   90.00
_cell.angle_gamma   90.00
#
_symmetry.space_group_name_H-M   'P 1'
#
loop_
_entity.id
_entity.type
_entity.pdbx_description
1 polymer ?
#
loop_
_entity_poly.entity_id
_entity_poly.type
_entity_poly.pdbx_seq_one_letter_code
_entity_poly.pdbx_strand_id
1 'polypeptide(L)'
;MTDFPSNSIVTLEPLIEAVQEGVLAAGWQLSGLQKTTSHQFEGRWDGESTRSAYLFFHLDAGPQDVSIDVYLDETSRGLMGNMALVVDLLELQDLGRMQTSLGLLGELSEASLPEGHRTPVSLRLRLREAGDDPGAAEAQVRFKLQLPRATIGAGHVAIVELAQATVQAFERLLEAEALRAIMPPVG
;
A
#
# COMPACT_ATOMS: atom_id res chain seq x y z
N MET A 1 9.10 -29.97 18.07
CA MET A 1 9.79 -29.45 16.87
C MET A 1 8.73 -29.29 15.80
N THR A 2 8.27 -28.08 15.60
CA THR A 2 7.36 -27.76 14.47
C THR A 2 8.23 -27.65 13.24
N ASP A 3 8.17 -28.65 12.36
CA ASP A 3 8.76 -28.56 11.03
C ASP A 3 8.06 -27.43 10.27
N PHE A 4 8.71 -26.30 10.17
CA PHE A 4 8.30 -25.27 9.20
C PHE A 4 8.58 -25.82 7.81
N PRO A 5 7.60 -25.79 6.88
CA PRO A 5 7.87 -26.15 5.50
C PRO A 5 9.04 -25.34 4.99
N SER A 6 9.97 -25.96 4.25
CA SER A 6 11.23 -25.38 3.77
C SER A 6 11.09 -24.10 2.91
N ASN A 7 9.87 -23.65 2.65
CA ASN A 7 9.54 -22.43 1.90
C ASN A 7 8.90 -21.32 2.73
N SER A 8 8.80 -21.45 4.07
CA SER A 8 8.20 -20.41 4.91
C SER A 8 9.07 -19.17 4.93
N ILE A 9 8.46 -18.00 4.73
CA ILE A 9 9.12 -16.70 4.90
C ILE A 9 9.12 -16.38 6.40
N VAL A 10 10.30 -16.25 6.99
CA VAL A 10 10.48 -15.97 8.42
C VAL A 10 11.26 -14.69 8.71
N THR A 11 11.85 -14.07 7.69
CA THR A 11 12.64 -12.82 7.79
C THR A 11 12.18 -11.80 6.76
N LEU A 12 12.57 -10.55 6.98
CA LEU A 12 12.12 -9.41 6.17
C LEU A 12 12.61 -9.48 4.72
N GLU A 13 13.85 -9.92 4.48
CA GLU A 13 14.45 -9.92 3.14
C GLU A 13 13.68 -10.79 2.13
N PRO A 14 13.40 -12.07 2.40
CA PRO A 14 12.59 -12.89 1.49
C PRO A 14 11.18 -12.35 1.28
N LEU A 15 10.59 -11.65 2.27
CA LEU A 15 9.29 -11.01 2.13
C LEU A 15 9.37 -9.82 1.17
N ILE A 16 10.43 -8.99 1.27
CA ILE A 16 10.69 -7.90 0.33
C ILE A 16 10.81 -8.44 -1.09
N GLU A 17 11.63 -9.49 -1.28
CA GLU A 17 11.88 -10.10 -2.59
C GLU A 17 10.59 -10.63 -3.21
N ALA A 18 9.78 -11.37 -2.45
CA ALA A 18 8.53 -11.94 -2.94
C ALA A 18 7.50 -10.86 -3.34
N VAL A 19 7.31 -9.83 -2.52
CA VAL A 19 6.40 -8.73 -2.85
C VAL A 19 6.91 -7.95 -4.06
N GLN A 20 8.20 -7.64 -4.10
CA GLN A 20 8.81 -6.94 -5.23
C GLN A 20 8.65 -7.75 -6.53
N GLU A 21 8.92 -9.05 -6.52
CA GLU A 21 8.74 -9.93 -7.69
C GLU A 21 7.30 -9.88 -8.19
N GLY A 22 6.30 -9.99 -7.30
CA GLY A 22 4.90 -9.97 -7.68
C GLY A 22 4.46 -8.63 -8.29
N VAL A 23 4.91 -7.51 -7.75
CA VAL A 23 4.57 -6.18 -8.26
C VAL A 23 5.26 -5.90 -9.59
N LEU A 24 6.54 -6.26 -9.73
CA LEU A 24 7.29 -6.12 -10.99
C LEU A 24 6.71 -7.00 -12.10
N ALA A 25 6.29 -8.23 -11.77
CA ALA A 25 5.66 -9.14 -12.74
C ALA A 25 4.31 -8.61 -13.26
N ALA A 26 3.64 -7.74 -12.50
CA ALA A 26 2.44 -7.04 -12.93
C ALA A 26 2.72 -5.77 -13.75
N GLY A 27 3.98 -5.47 -14.06
CA GLY A 27 4.38 -4.35 -14.94
C GLY A 27 4.68 -3.03 -14.22
N TRP A 28 4.62 -2.99 -12.90
CA TRP A 28 5.01 -1.81 -12.13
C TRP A 28 6.51 -1.77 -11.89
N GLN A 29 7.08 -0.58 -11.79
CA GLN A 29 8.53 -0.35 -11.64
C GLN A 29 8.84 0.10 -10.21
N LEU A 30 9.92 -0.44 -9.63
CA LEU A 30 10.39 0.01 -8.32
C LEU A 30 11.07 1.39 -8.45
N SER A 31 10.52 2.40 -7.78
CA SER A 31 11.08 3.76 -7.74
C SER A 31 11.88 4.05 -6.48
N GLY A 32 11.66 3.31 -5.41
CA GLY A 32 12.40 3.49 -4.18
C GLY A 32 12.27 2.32 -3.22
N LEU A 33 13.36 2.05 -2.49
CA LEU A 33 13.40 1.09 -1.39
C LEU A 33 14.14 1.73 -0.22
N GLN A 34 13.46 1.86 0.91
CA GLN A 34 14.05 2.36 2.16
C GLN A 34 13.94 1.28 3.23
N LYS A 35 15.05 0.93 3.85
CA LYS A 35 15.11 0.03 5.01
C LYS A 35 15.47 0.81 6.26
N THR A 36 14.77 0.53 7.34
CA THR A 36 15.02 1.15 8.64
C THR A 36 15.15 0.08 9.72
N THR A 37 15.98 0.33 10.71
CA THR A 37 16.06 -0.47 11.92
C THR A 37 15.84 0.46 13.09
N SER A 38 14.81 0.24 13.86
CA SER A 38 14.57 0.97 15.10
C SER A 38 15.18 0.19 16.25
N HIS A 39 16.15 0.79 16.90
CA HIS A 39 16.60 0.38 18.22
C HIS A 39 15.91 1.28 19.23
N GLN A 40 15.09 0.71 20.10
CA GLN A 40 14.55 1.52 21.17
C GLN A 40 15.59 1.73 22.24
N PHE A 41 16.04 2.96 22.37
CA PHE A 41 16.91 3.41 23.43
C PHE A 41 16.07 3.85 24.63
N GLU A 42 16.55 3.45 25.80
CA GLU A 42 16.16 3.89 27.14
C GLU A 42 15.00 3.19 27.85
N GLY A 43 15.35 2.17 28.57
CA GLY A 43 14.89 1.93 29.95
C GLY A 43 13.48 1.38 30.18
N ARG A 44 12.66 1.22 29.16
CA ARG A 44 11.27 0.70 29.34
C ARG A 44 10.78 -0.24 28.22
N TRP A 45 11.60 -0.57 27.27
CA TRP A 45 11.29 -1.57 26.25
C TRP A 45 12.35 -2.67 26.30
N ASP A 46 11.92 -3.90 26.18
CA ASP A 46 12.77 -5.10 26.24
C ASP A 46 13.65 -5.27 24.99
N GLY A 47 14.30 -4.21 24.56
CA GLY A 47 15.39 -4.27 23.57
C GLY A 47 15.09 -4.90 22.21
N GLU A 48 13.83 -5.04 21.82
CA GLU A 48 13.46 -5.61 20.54
C GLU A 48 13.69 -4.61 19.41
N SER A 49 14.66 -4.92 18.56
CA SER A 49 14.85 -4.18 17.31
C SER A 49 13.74 -4.56 16.34
N THR A 50 13.02 -3.57 15.82
CA THR A 50 12.13 -3.76 14.69
C THR A 50 12.85 -3.36 13.40
N ARG A 51 12.67 -4.15 12.36
CA ARG A 51 13.21 -3.88 11.03
C ARG A 51 12.04 -3.63 10.09
N SER A 52 12.10 -2.53 9.37
CA SER A 52 11.02 -2.16 8.45
C SER A 52 11.57 -1.87 7.06
N ALA A 53 10.76 -2.11 6.05
CA ALA A 53 11.03 -1.76 4.67
C ALA A 53 9.84 -1.02 4.06
N TYR A 54 10.15 0.01 3.29
CA TYR A 54 9.20 0.79 2.49
C TYR A 54 9.61 0.65 1.03
N LEU A 55 8.69 0.17 0.19
CA LEU A 55 8.89 0.08 -1.25
C LEU A 55 7.87 0.99 -1.94
N PHE A 56 8.32 1.67 -2.97
CA PHE A 56 7.50 2.56 -3.78
C PHE A 56 7.58 2.11 -5.24
N PHE A 57 6.43 1.95 -5.87
CA PHE A 57 6.33 1.55 -7.27
C PHE A 57 5.49 2.55 -8.05
N HIS A 58 5.79 2.70 -9.33
CA HIS A 58 5.07 3.53 -10.28
C HIS A 58 4.92 2.80 -11.63
N LEU A 59 4.07 3.32 -12.50
CA LEU A 59 3.98 2.90 -13.89
C LEU A 59 4.82 3.83 -14.77
N ASP A 60 5.69 3.28 -15.63
CA ASP A 60 6.57 4.08 -16.52
C ASP A 60 5.81 5.05 -17.41
N ALA A 61 4.64 4.67 -17.90
CA ALA A 61 3.77 5.48 -18.75
C ALA A 61 2.46 5.86 -18.05
N GLY A 62 2.40 5.72 -16.72
CA GLY A 62 1.21 5.99 -15.95
C GLY A 62 1.11 7.42 -15.42
N PRO A 63 -0.02 7.78 -14.81
CA PRO A 63 -0.17 9.06 -14.14
C PRO A 63 0.88 9.21 -13.04
N GLN A 64 1.56 10.36 -12.99
CA GLN A 64 2.58 10.65 -11.97
C GLN A 64 2.01 10.72 -10.54
N ASP A 65 0.70 10.90 -10.44
CA ASP A 65 -0.04 11.05 -9.19
C ASP A 65 -0.50 9.72 -8.59
N VAL A 66 0.00 8.60 -9.12
CA VAL A 66 -0.38 7.25 -8.69
C VAL A 66 0.85 6.43 -8.33
N SER A 67 0.84 5.86 -7.14
CA SER A 67 1.89 4.93 -6.69
C SER A 67 1.30 3.69 -6.01
N ILE A 68 2.09 2.63 -5.94
CA ILE A 68 1.87 1.54 -4.99
C ILE A 68 2.94 1.67 -3.91
N ASP A 69 2.47 1.87 -2.69
CA ASP A 69 3.30 1.92 -1.49
C ASP A 69 3.20 0.59 -0.75
N VAL A 70 4.34 0.01 -0.41
CA VAL A 70 4.40 -1.22 0.39
C VAL A 70 5.14 -0.92 1.67
N TYR A 71 4.55 -1.33 2.79
CA TYR A 71 5.19 -1.31 4.11
C TYR A 71 5.29 -2.73 4.63
N LEU A 72 6.49 -3.14 4.98
CA LEU A 72 6.80 -4.45 5.56
C LEU A 72 7.53 -4.26 6.88
N ASP A 73 7.22 -5.10 7.85
CA ASP A 73 7.74 -4.98 9.20
C ASP A 73 8.08 -6.36 9.78
N GLU A 74 9.27 -6.46 10.38
CA GLU A 74 9.72 -7.61 11.13
C GLU A 74 9.82 -7.24 12.60
N THR A 75 8.95 -7.83 13.40
CA THR A 75 8.85 -7.59 14.84
C THR A 75 9.05 -8.90 15.60
N SER A 76 9.20 -8.83 16.91
CA SER A 76 9.18 -10.02 17.79
C SER A 76 7.92 -10.88 17.65
N ARG A 77 6.83 -10.28 17.16
CA ARG A 77 5.56 -10.97 16.92
C ARG A 77 5.46 -11.59 15.53
N GLY A 78 6.54 -11.49 14.74
CA GLY A 78 6.65 -11.99 13.36
C GLY A 78 6.54 -10.92 12.31
N LEU A 79 6.44 -11.37 11.07
CA LEU A 79 6.31 -10.52 9.89
C LEU A 79 4.89 -10.00 9.72
N MET A 80 4.80 -8.76 9.29
CA MET A 80 3.55 -8.12 8.89
C MET A 80 3.81 -7.13 7.77
N GLY A 81 2.77 -6.74 7.07
CA GLY A 81 2.90 -5.74 6.02
C GLY A 81 1.58 -5.38 5.38
N ASN A 82 1.65 -4.40 4.52
CA ASN A 82 0.52 -3.97 3.72
C ASN A 82 0.98 -3.41 2.37
N MET A 83 0.08 -3.45 1.42
CA MET A 83 0.21 -2.82 0.11
C MET A 83 -0.89 -1.77 -0.02
N ALA A 84 -0.60 -0.62 -0.57
CA ALA A 84 -1.57 0.44 -0.76
C ALA A 84 -1.45 1.05 -2.16
N LEU A 85 -2.56 1.13 -2.89
CA LEU A 85 -2.68 2.04 -4.01
C LEU A 85 -2.88 3.44 -3.45
N VAL A 86 -2.04 4.36 -3.85
CA VAL A 86 -2.06 5.77 -3.44
C VAL A 86 -2.34 6.63 -4.66
N VAL A 87 -3.36 7.46 -4.58
CA VAL A 87 -3.74 8.40 -5.63
C VAL A 87 -3.72 9.80 -5.06
N ASP A 88 -2.83 10.64 -5.57
CA ASP A 88 -2.74 12.04 -5.21
C ASP A 88 -3.79 12.85 -5.96
N LEU A 89 -4.58 13.63 -5.24
CA LEU A 89 -5.60 14.51 -5.77
C LEU A 89 -5.06 15.95 -5.70
N LEU A 90 -4.97 16.63 -6.83
CA LEU A 90 -4.37 17.97 -6.91
C LEU A 90 -5.20 19.07 -6.26
N GLU A 91 -6.52 18.88 -6.13
CA GLU A 91 -7.42 19.88 -5.56
C GLU A 91 -8.52 19.22 -4.72
N LEU A 92 -8.89 19.87 -3.63
CA LEU A 92 -10.12 19.58 -2.90
C LEU A 92 -11.30 20.07 -3.74
N GLN A 93 -11.86 19.13 -4.51
CA GLN A 93 -13.12 19.37 -5.20
C GLN A 93 -14.28 19.40 -4.19
N ASP A 94 -15.47 19.78 -4.67
CA ASP A 94 -16.71 19.80 -3.88
C ASP A 94 -16.79 18.59 -2.92
N LEU A 95 -16.77 18.86 -1.63
CA LEU A 95 -16.76 17.84 -0.56
C LEU A 95 -17.96 16.89 -0.65
N GLY A 96 -19.13 17.38 -1.10
CA GLY A 96 -20.30 16.55 -1.26
C GLY A 96 -20.16 15.54 -2.39
N ARG A 97 -19.54 15.94 -3.49
CA ARG A 97 -19.23 15.08 -4.62
C ARG A 97 -18.16 14.06 -4.25
N MET A 98 -17.14 14.50 -3.52
CA MET A 98 -16.07 13.63 -3.00
C MET A 98 -16.63 12.59 -2.04
N GLN A 99 -17.52 12.95 -1.14
CA GLN A 99 -18.17 12.01 -0.21
C GLN A 99 -18.93 10.89 -0.96
N THR A 100 -19.68 11.25 -1.98
CA THR A 100 -20.40 10.27 -2.83
C THR A 100 -19.41 9.35 -3.55
N SER A 101 -18.37 9.91 -4.15
CA SER A 101 -17.32 9.13 -4.83
C SER A 101 -16.57 8.19 -3.88
N LEU A 102 -16.24 8.65 -2.67
CA LEU A 102 -15.60 7.80 -1.65
C LEU A 102 -16.50 6.64 -1.21
N GLY A 103 -17.81 6.83 -1.12
CA GLY A 103 -18.76 5.75 -0.84
C GLY A 103 -18.73 4.68 -1.93
N LEU A 104 -18.84 5.09 -3.19
CA LEU A 104 -18.72 4.17 -4.34
C LEU A 104 -17.37 3.47 -4.41
N LEU A 105 -16.27 4.19 -4.11
CA LEU A 105 -14.94 3.61 -4.06
C LEU A 105 -14.79 2.61 -2.91
N GLY A 106 -15.46 2.82 -1.78
CA GLY A 106 -15.53 1.86 -0.69
C GLY A 106 -16.15 0.54 -1.14
N GLU A 107 -17.32 0.59 -1.77
CA GLU A 107 -18.00 -0.57 -2.32
C GLU A 107 -17.16 -1.28 -3.40
N LEU A 108 -16.53 -0.52 -4.27
CA LEU A 108 -15.66 -1.04 -5.32
C LEU A 108 -14.41 -1.72 -4.76
N SER A 109 -13.82 -1.13 -3.73
CA SER A 109 -12.68 -1.71 -3.02
C SER A 109 -13.06 -3.05 -2.37
N GLU A 110 -14.24 -3.12 -1.78
CA GLU A 110 -14.77 -4.36 -1.23
C GLU A 110 -14.98 -5.44 -2.29
N ALA A 111 -15.43 -5.08 -3.47
CA ALA A 111 -15.65 -6.03 -4.56
C ALA A 111 -14.35 -6.46 -5.26
N SER A 112 -13.31 -5.63 -5.27
CA SER A 112 -12.10 -5.83 -6.08
C SER A 112 -10.94 -6.42 -5.31
N LEU A 113 -10.75 -6.02 -4.04
CA LEU A 113 -9.63 -6.49 -3.23
C LEU A 113 -9.89 -7.89 -2.66
N PRO A 114 -8.84 -8.70 -2.48
CA PRO A 114 -8.95 -10.02 -1.88
C PRO A 114 -9.67 -10.01 -0.54
N GLU A 115 -10.59 -10.93 -0.35
CA GLU A 115 -11.45 -11.03 0.82
C GLU A 115 -10.63 -11.25 2.11
N GLY A 116 -11.08 -10.65 3.21
CA GLY A 116 -10.46 -10.81 4.53
C GLY A 116 -9.24 -9.92 4.80
N HIS A 117 -8.76 -9.13 3.84
CA HIS A 117 -7.53 -8.34 3.97
C HIS A 117 -7.68 -6.86 3.65
N ARG A 118 -8.85 -6.47 3.17
CA ARG A 118 -9.19 -5.09 2.85
C ARG A 118 -9.29 -4.23 4.12
N THR A 119 -8.80 -3.03 3.99
CA THR A 119 -9.04 -1.97 4.97
C THR A 119 -9.98 -0.93 4.37
N PRO A 120 -10.68 -0.15 5.19
CA PRO A 120 -11.49 0.95 4.67
C PRO A 120 -10.66 1.88 3.79
N VAL A 121 -11.27 2.38 2.71
CA VAL A 121 -10.68 3.44 1.90
C VAL A 121 -10.45 4.66 2.77
N SER A 122 -9.26 5.22 2.72
CA SER A 122 -8.90 6.39 3.52
C SER A 122 -8.61 7.59 2.64
N LEU A 123 -9.14 8.74 3.04
CA LEU A 123 -8.77 10.04 2.51
C LEU A 123 -7.81 10.71 3.50
N ARG A 124 -6.61 11.05 3.02
CA ARG A 124 -5.65 11.85 3.76
C ARG A 124 -5.69 13.28 3.22
N LEU A 125 -5.87 14.23 4.12
CA LEU A 125 -5.77 15.64 3.81
C LEU A 125 -4.52 16.20 4.50
N ARG A 126 -3.69 16.88 3.72
CA ARG A 126 -2.58 17.68 4.24
C ARG A 126 -2.88 19.12 3.90
N LEU A 127 -3.11 19.93 4.93
CA LEU A 127 -3.21 21.37 4.79
C LEU A 127 -1.79 21.95 4.79
N ARG A 128 -1.49 22.87 3.87
CA ARG A 128 -0.24 23.62 3.88
C ARG A 128 -0.24 24.64 5.02
N GLU A 129 0.94 24.98 5.51
CA GLU A 129 1.10 25.98 6.57
C GLU A 129 0.61 27.37 6.13
N ALA A 130 0.21 28.20 7.09
CA ALA A 130 -0.27 29.55 6.85
C ALA A 130 0.83 30.41 6.19
N GLY A 131 0.61 30.83 4.96
CA GLY A 131 1.55 31.59 4.13
C GLY A 131 1.74 31.01 2.73
N ASP A 132 1.42 29.73 2.55
CA ASP A 132 1.32 29.11 1.22
C ASP A 132 -0.06 29.39 0.62
N ASP A 133 -0.17 29.28 -0.70
CA ASP A 133 -1.41 29.51 -1.44
C ASP A 133 -2.59 28.80 -0.75
N PRO A 134 -3.62 29.54 -0.26
CA PRO A 134 -4.71 28.96 0.51
C PRO A 134 -5.57 27.95 -0.27
N GLY A 135 -5.37 27.78 -1.57
CA GLY A 135 -6.03 26.78 -2.42
C GLY A 135 -5.32 25.43 -2.46
N ALA A 136 -4.12 25.30 -1.91
CA ALA A 136 -3.31 24.09 -2.07
C ALA A 136 -3.39 23.14 -0.88
N ALA A 137 -4.51 22.45 -0.73
CA ALA A 137 -4.57 21.26 0.11
C ALA A 137 -4.18 20.03 -0.72
N GLU A 138 -3.19 19.28 -0.27
CA GLU A 138 -2.88 17.97 -0.83
C GLU A 138 -3.88 16.95 -0.30
N ALA A 139 -4.59 16.29 -1.18
CA ALA A 139 -5.51 15.21 -0.84
C ALA A 139 -5.00 13.90 -1.45
N GLN A 140 -5.08 12.83 -0.70
CA GLN A 140 -4.61 11.51 -1.08
C GLN A 140 -5.67 10.46 -0.77
N VAL A 141 -6.10 9.70 -1.77
CA VAL A 141 -6.95 8.51 -1.57
C VAL A 141 -6.05 7.29 -1.50
N ARG A 142 -6.31 6.42 -0.53
CA ARG A 142 -5.53 5.19 -0.32
C ARG A 142 -6.46 3.98 -0.22
N PHE A 143 -6.17 2.98 -1.03
CA PHE A 143 -6.76 1.64 -0.97
C PHE A 143 -5.71 0.70 -0.40
N LYS A 144 -5.99 0.10 0.74
CA LYS A 144 -4.98 -0.64 1.49
C LYS A 144 -5.40 -2.08 1.69
N LEU A 145 -4.47 -3.00 1.45
CA LEU A 145 -4.59 -4.42 1.73
C LEU A 145 -3.54 -4.81 2.78
N GLN A 146 -3.96 -5.53 3.81
CA GLN A 146 -3.07 -6.16 4.79
C GLN A 146 -2.57 -7.49 4.24
N LEU A 147 -1.26 -7.77 4.34
CA LEU A 147 -0.72 -9.07 4.01
C LEU A 147 -1.11 -10.08 5.09
N PRO A 148 -1.81 -11.19 4.73
CA PRO A 148 -2.23 -12.17 5.72
C PRO A 148 -1.04 -12.93 6.30
N ARG A 149 -1.03 -13.13 7.59
CA ARG A 149 0.00 -13.95 8.23
C ARG A 149 0.04 -15.38 7.68
N ALA A 150 -1.14 -15.94 7.37
CA ALA A 150 -1.24 -17.27 6.76
C ALA A 150 -0.56 -17.31 5.39
N THR A 151 -0.70 -16.28 4.56
CA THR A 151 -0.06 -16.18 3.25
C THR A 151 1.46 -15.99 3.37
N ILE A 152 1.92 -15.17 4.33
CA ILE A 152 3.34 -15.02 4.63
C ILE A 152 3.93 -16.38 5.06
N GLY A 153 3.23 -17.11 5.93
CA GLY A 153 3.64 -18.45 6.37
C GLY A 153 3.57 -19.51 5.27
N ALA A 154 2.75 -19.32 4.24
CA ALA A 154 2.66 -20.23 3.09
C ALA A 154 3.86 -20.08 2.12
N GLY A 155 4.64 -18.98 2.22
CA GLY A 155 5.92 -18.84 1.57
C GLY A 155 5.92 -17.94 0.34
N HIS A 156 7.06 -17.94 -0.35
CA HIS A 156 7.40 -17.00 -1.42
C HIS A 156 6.34 -16.96 -2.54
N VAL A 157 5.98 -18.11 -3.09
CA VAL A 157 5.02 -18.20 -4.21
C VAL A 157 3.66 -17.60 -3.82
N ALA A 158 3.17 -17.91 -2.63
CA ALA A 158 1.88 -17.39 -2.17
C ALA A 158 1.88 -15.86 -2.02
N ILE A 159 3.00 -15.27 -1.62
CA ILE A 159 3.14 -13.80 -1.54
C ILE A 159 3.23 -13.20 -2.95
N VAL A 160 3.97 -13.80 -3.87
CA VAL A 160 4.05 -13.35 -5.27
C VAL A 160 2.65 -13.34 -5.90
N GLU A 161 1.89 -14.42 -5.77
CA GLU A 161 0.53 -14.52 -6.29
C GLU A 161 -0.42 -13.49 -5.66
N LEU A 162 -0.34 -13.30 -4.34
CA LEU A 162 -1.15 -12.29 -3.66
C LEU A 162 -0.80 -10.87 -4.12
N ALA A 163 0.49 -10.56 -4.26
CA ALA A 163 0.95 -9.26 -4.73
C ALA A 163 0.45 -8.98 -6.15
N GLN A 164 0.56 -9.95 -7.07
CA GLN A 164 0.02 -9.83 -8.42
C GLN A 164 -1.50 -9.61 -8.43
N ALA A 165 -2.25 -10.41 -7.67
CA ALA A 165 -3.70 -10.28 -7.58
C ALA A 165 -4.11 -8.92 -6.99
N THR A 166 -3.34 -8.41 -6.02
CA THR A 166 -3.56 -7.09 -5.42
C THR A 166 -3.31 -5.98 -6.43
N VAL A 167 -2.23 -6.04 -7.19
CA VAL A 167 -1.94 -5.05 -8.25
C VAL A 167 -3.03 -5.05 -9.30
N GLN A 168 -3.48 -6.20 -9.77
CA GLN A 168 -4.60 -6.30 -10.72
C GLN A 168 -5.90 -5.70 -10.16
N ALA A 169 -6.15 -5.85 -8.86
CA ALA A 169 -7.29 -5.19 -8.21
C ALA A 169 -7.11 -3.67 -8.17
N PHE A 170 -5.91 -3.18 -7.90
CA PHE A 170 -5.59 -1.75 -7.95
C PHE A 170 -5.76 -1.16 -9.35
N GLU A 171 -5.35 -1.87 -10.39
CA GLU A 171 -5.55 -1.45 -11.79
C GLU A 171 -7.03 -1.33 -12.13
N ARG A 172 -7.86 -2.30 -11.71
CA ARG A 172 -9.33 -2.18 -11.87
C ARG A 172 -9.91 -0.97 -11.13
N LEU A 173 -9.38 -0.64 -9.96
CA LEU A 173 -9.79 0.57 -9.22
C LEU A 173 -9.42 1.85 -9.97
N LEU A 174 -8.23 1.89 -10.60
CA LEU A 174 -7.79 3.03 -11.42
C LEU A 174 -8.66 3.23 -12.67
N GLU A 175 -9.25 2.17 -13.21
CA GLU A 175 -10.16 2.24 -14.35
C GLU A 175 -11.58 2.68 -13.96
N ALA A 176 -11.92 2.64 -12.67
CA ALA A 176 -13.25 2.96 -12.20
C ALA A 176 -13.62 4.43 -12.42
N GLU A 177 -14.81 4.67 -12.96
CA GLU A 177 -15.34 6.01 -13.22
C GLU A 177 -15.38 6.87 -11.93
N ALA A 178 -15.73 6.26 -10.80
CA ALA A 178 -15.78 6.93 -9.51
C ALA A 178 -14.42 7.49 -9.06
N LEU A 179 -13.31 6.78 -9.37
CA LEU A 179 -11.97 7.26 -9.08
C LEU A 179 -11.52 8.31 -10.10
N ARG A 180 -11.75 8.06 -11.38
CA ARG A 180 -11.41 9.00 -12.45
C ARG A 180 -12.13 10.35 -12.28
N ALA A 181 -13.33 10.36 -11.73
CA ALA A 181 -14.10 11.57 -11.49
C ALA A 181 -13.47 12.51 -10.45
N ILE A 182 -12.61 11.99 -9.57
CA ILE A 182 -11.92 12.77 -8.53
C ILE A 182 -10.42 12.92 -8.78
N MET A 183 -9.88 12.21 -9.77
CA MET A 183 -8.49 12.38 -10.21
C MET A 183 -8.31 13.66 -11.03
N PRO A 184 -7.09 14.23 -11.07
CA PRO A 184 -6.77 15.31 -11.98
C PRO A 184 -7.03 14.89 -13.45
N PRO A 185 -7.48 15.81 -14.31
CA PRO A 185 -7.57 15.50 -15.73
C PRO A 185 -6.19 15.16 -16.28
N VAL A 186 -6.12 14.07 -17.02
CA VAL A 186 -4.90 13.70 -17.74
C VAL A 186 -4.64 14.80 -18.79
N GLY A 187 -3.55 15.55 -18.62
CA GLY A 187 -3.12 16.61 -19.53
C GLY A 187 -2.63 16.07 -20.86
#